data_f365c6c23c48a2edad659b17fa6c1207
#
_entry.id   f365c6c23c48a2edad659b17fa6c1207
#
_cell.length_a   1.000
_cell.length_b   1.000
_cell.length_c   1.000
_cell.angle_alpha   90.00
_cell.angle_beta   90.00
_cell.angle_gamma   90.00
#
_symmetry.space_group_name_H-M   'P 1'
#
loop_
_entity.id
_entity.type
_entity.pdbx_description
1 polymer ?
#
loop_
_entity_poly.entity_id
_entity_poly.type
_entity_poly.pdbx_seq_one_letter_code
_entity_poly.pdbx_strand_id
1 'polypeptide(L)'
;DSSGRIIGFNNMARQLLARELSKRPEIRLRGDGYNLSHIFECGIDDLQRFAHSRPTAQRTLRLRGSGTTLFAQTLPPPAKIAASASRRNQPALPTPLRNLFHGDATMTDVVTRAAKLINTQMSLLITGETGTGKEHFTKALHAVSARAGKPFVAINCAALPESLIESELFGYESGAFTGATAKGKKGLVLEADGGTLFLDEIGDKPISSQTRLLRVLAEREVTPVGRTKPVALNIRVIAATHRDLVDLVKAGQFREDLYFRLNGAVLALPPLRQRGDLEWLIEQRLLKLAAMHGTAYSLTAAARAAM
;
A
#
# COMPACT_ATOMS: atom_id res chain seq x y z
N ASP A 1 -8.87 11.56 -21.49
CA ASP A 1 -7.85 12.53 -21.80
C ASP A 1 -8.28 13.95 -21.37
N SER A 2 -7.46 14.93 -21.61
CA SER A 2 -7.69 16.33 -21.20
C SER A 2 -8.87 17.01 -21.92
N SER A 3 -9.38 16.44 -23.00
CA SER A 3 -10.56 16.91 -23.74
C SER A 3 -11.87 16.30 -23.23
N GLY A 4 -11.82 15.48 -22.20
CA GLY A 4 -12.97 14.72 -21.70
C GLY A 4 -13.29 13.46 -22.52
N ARG A 5 -12.44 13.09 -23.47
CA ARG A 5 -12.59 11.87 -24.25
C ARG A 5 -12.17 10.66 -23.45
N ILE A 6 -13.00 9.62 -23.44
CA ILE A 6 -12.73 8.38 -22.74
C ILE A 6 -11.80 7.51 -23.58
N ILE A 7 -10.62 7.17 -23.03
CA ILE A 7 -9.57 6.42 -23.73
C ILE A 7 -9.54 4.93 -23.37
N GLY A 8 -10.32 4.51 -22.35
CA GLY A 8 -10.42 3.11 -21.97
C GLY A 8 -11.46 2.87 -20.89
N PHE A 9 -11.88 1.61 -20.75
CA PHE A 9 -12.82 1.12 -19.74
C PHE A 9 -12.29 -0.17 -19.13
N ASN A 10 -12.49 -0.33 -17.82
CA ASN A 10 -12.39 -1.65 -17.22
C ASN A 10 -13.61 -2.52 -17.56
N ASN A 11 -13.56 -3.82 -17.27
CA ASN A 11 -14.63 -4.75 -17.63
C ASN A 11 -15.98 -4.39 -16.98
N MET A 12 -15.99 -3.94 -15.74
CA MET A 12 -17.21 -3.52 -15.04
C MET A 12 -17.85 -2.30 -15.70
N ALA A 13 -17.06 -1.26 -15.98
CA ALA A 13 -17.52 -0.06 -16.67
C ALA A 13 -18.02 -0.39 -18.09
N ARG A 14 -17.35 -1.30 -18.79
CA ARG A 14 -17.76 -1.75 -20.14
C ARG A 14 -19.14 -2.43 -20.11
N GLN A 15 -19.37 -3.33 -19.16
CA GLN A 15 -20.67 -4.01 -19.02
C GLN A 15 -21.80 -3.04 -18.66
N LEU A 16 -21.54 -2.13 -17.71
CA LEU A 16 -22.50 -1.14 -17.26
C LEU A 16 -22.87 -0.17 -18.38
N LEU A 17 -21.89 0.31 -19.13
CA LEU A 17 -22.08 1.20 -20.27
C LEU A 17 -22.75 0.48 -21.46
N ALA A 18 -22.43 -0.77 -21.75
CA ALA A 18 -23.09 -1.55 -22.78
C ALA A 18 -24.60 -1.67 -22.49
N ARG A 19 -24.97 -1.90 -21.21
CA ARG A 19 -26.36 -1.96 -20.77
C ARG A 19 -27.10 -0.62 -20.88
N GLU A 20 -26.43 0.49 -20.61
CA GLU A 20 -27.03 1.82 -20.70
C GLU A 20 -27.08 2.35 -22.14
N LEU A 21 -26.03 2.11 -22.92
CA LEU A 21 -25.95 2.53 -24.33
C LEU A 21 -26.88 1.71 -25.26
N SER A 22 -27.20 0.44 -24.93
CA SER A 22 -28.19 -0.35 -25.63
C SER A 22 -29.59 0.26 -25.60
N LYS A 23 -29.88 1.11 -24.60
CA LYS A 23 -31.14 1.84 -24.47
C LYS A 23 -31.18 3.16 -25.25
N ARG A 24 -30.07 3.55 -25.90
CA ARG A 24 -29.89 4.84 -26.60
C ARG A 24 -29.18 4.67 -27.94
N PRO A 25 -29.87 4.22 -28.95
CA PRO A 25 -29.28 4.00 -30.29
C PRO A 25 -28.76 5.29 -30.96
N GLU A 26 -29.19 6.47 -30.49
CA GLU A 26 -28.71 7.77 -30.97
C GLU A 26 -27.27 8.09 -30.56
N ILE A 27 -26.72 7.46 -29.50
CA ILE A 27 -25.32 7.59 -29.13
C ILE A 27 -24.50 6.55 -29.88
N ARG A 28 -24.53 6.61 -31.20
CA ARG A 28 -23.66 5.78 -32.04
C ARG A 28 -22.23 6.30 -31.99
N LEU A 29 -21.28 5.36 -31.90
CA LEU A 29 -19.87 5.60 -32.11
C LEU A 29 -19.63 6.42 -33.37
N ARG A 30 -19.43 7.72 -33.26
CA ARG A 30 -18.64 8.44 -34.23
C ARG A 30 -17.20 8.03 -34.00
N GLY A 31 -16.38 7.92 -35.04
CA GLY A 31 -15.02 7.38 -35.00
C GLY A 31 -14.06 7.98 -33.98
N ASP A 32 -14.50 8.99 -33.24
CA ASP A 32 -13.72 9.75 -32.24
C ASP A 32 -13.85 9.25 -30.79
N GLY A 33 -14.63 8.20 -30.52
CA GLY A 33 -14.86 7.64 -29.20
C GLY A 33 -15.91 8.38 -28.37
N TYR A 34 -16.09 7.95 -27.11
CA TYR A 34 -17.07 8.57 -26.20
C TYR A 34 -16.49 9.75 -25.45
N ASN A 35 -17.24 10.86 -25.37
CA ASN A 35 -16.94 11.94 -24.46
C ASN A 35 -17.68 11.72 -23.13
N LEU A 36 -17.06 12.14 -22.04
CA LEU A 36 -17.59 12.00 -20.68
C LEU A 36 -18.98 12.62 -20.54
N SER A 37 -19.20 13.80 -21.12
CA SER A 37 -20.47 14.53 -21.08
C SER A 37 -21.62 13.83 -21.83
N HIS A 38 -21.33 12.87 -22.71
CA HIS A 38 -22.35 12.07 -23.36
C HIS A 38 -22.92 10.97 -22.45
N ILE A 39 -22.15 10.53 -21.48
CA ILE A 39 -22.48 9.40 -20.60
C ILE A 39 -22.93 9.90 -19.24
N PHE A 40 -22.26 10.92 -18.71
CA PHE A 40 -22.52 11.45 -17.37
C PHE A 40 -23.14 12.85 -17.42
N GLU A 41 -23.82 13.23 -16.34
CA GLU A 41 -24.38 14.57 -16.15
C GLU A 41 -23.33 15.61 -15.74
N CYS A 42 -22.05 15.34 -15.99
CA CYS A 42 -20.92 16.21 -15.65
C CYS A 42 -19.92 16.29 -16.80
N GLY A 43 -19.17 17.39 -16.85
CA GLY A 43 -18.06 17.61 -17.78
C GLY A 43 -16.70 17.35 -17.17
N ILE A 44 -15.64 17.58 -17.95
CA ILE A 44 -14.25 17.41 -17.51
C ILE A 44 -13.90 18.41 -16.39
N ASP A 45 -14.41 19.64 -16.47
CA ASP A 45 -14.18 20.69 -15.49
C ASP A 45 -14.77 20.34 -14.11
N ASP A 46 -15.92 19.66 -14.10
CA ASP A 46 -16.54 19.17 -12.87
C ASP A 46 -15.68 18.09 -12.21
N LEU A 47 -15.11 17.17 -13.00
CA LEU A 47 -14.20 16.16 -12.48
C LEU A 47 -12.92 16.75 -11.91
N GLN A 48 -12.38 17.79 -12.53
CA GLN A 48 -11.21 18.50 -12.02
C GLN A 48 -11.53 19.19 -10.69
N ARG A 49 -12.68 19.84 -10.57
CA ARG A 49 -13.16 20.42 -9.30
C ARG A 49 -13.38 19.36 -8.23
N PHE A 50 -13.94 18.20 -8.57
CA PHE A 50 -14.13 17.10 -7.62
C PHE A 50 -12.81 16.57 -7.05
N ALA A 51 -11.76 16.53 -7.88
CA ALA A 51 -10.44 16.06 -7.45
C ALA A 51 -9.81 16.93 -6.34
N HIS A 52 -10.10 18.24 -6.35
CA HIS A 52 -9.45 19.21 -5.48
C HIS A 52 -10.28 19.69 -4.30
N SER A 53 -11.61 19.65 -4.35
CA SER A 53 -12.47 20.36 -3.40
C SER A 53 -13.50 19.52 -2.62
N ARG A 54 -13.68 18.23 -2.93
CA ARG A 54 -14.73 17.42 -2.25
C ARG A 54 -14.19 16.16 -1.59
N PRO A 55 -14.67 15.80 -0.39
CA PRO A 55 -14.41 14.50 0.23
C PRO A 55 -14.83 13.35 -0.69
N THR A 56 -14.15 12.21 -0.60
CA THR A 56 -14.38 11.03 -1.47
C THR A 56 -15.83 10.55 -1.45
N ALA A 57 -16.52 10.65 -0.31
CA ALA A 57 -17.94 10.27 -0.17
C ALA A 57 -18.91 11.16 -0.98
N GLN A 58 -18.49 12.33 -1.42
CA GLN A 58 -19.31 13.28 -2.20
C GLN A 58 -18.93 13.29 -3.69
N ARG A 59 -18.00 12.44 -4.12
CA ARG A 59 -17.54 12.34 -5.52
C ARG A 59 -18.41 11.35 -6.28
N THR A 60 -19.63 11.76 -6.59
CA THR A 60 -20.58 10.94 -7.32
C THR A 60 -20.77 11.44 -8.74
N LEU A 61 -20.84 10.51 -9.69
CA LEU A 61 -21.18 10.75 -11.08
C LEU A 61 -22.56 10.14 -11.38
N ARG A 62 -23.44 10.91 -11.96
CA ARG A 62 -24.77 10.44 -12.35
C ARG A 62 -24.80 10.11 -13.83
N LEU A 63 -25.24 8.90 -14.16
CA LEU A 63 -25.41 8.47 -15.54
C LEU A 63 -26.63 9.17 -16.18
N ARG A 64 -26.42 9.75 -17.36
CA ARG A 64 -27.52 10.29 -18.16
C ARG A 64 -28.44 9.15 -18.59
N GLY A 65 -29.69 9.21 -18.21
CA GLY A 65 -30.70 8.26 -18.61
C GLY A 65 -31.21 7.38 -17.50
N SER A 66 -30.39 6.53 -16.87
CA SER A 66 -30.85 5.70 -15.75
C SER A 66 -30.87 6.45 -14.42
N GLY A 67 -30.20 7.60 -14.35
CA GLY A 67 -30.02 8.32 -13.08
C GLY A 67 -29.14 7.58 -12.08
N THR A 68 -28.54 6.45 -12.47
CA THR A 68 -27.67 5.66 -11.59
C THR A 68 -26.48 6.48 -11.16
N THR A 69 -26.25 6.54 -9.84
CA THR A 69 -25.15 7.26 -9.24
C THR A 69 -23.96 6.33 -9.05
N LEU A 70 -22.80 6.70 -9.57
CA LEU A 70 -21.55 5.99 -9.42
C LEU A 70 -20.58 6.80 -8.55
N PHE A 71 -19.83 6.12 -7.70
CA PHE A 71 -18.72 6.76 -7.00
C PHE A 71 -17.52 6.87 -7.95
N ALA A 72 -16.98 8.08 -8.11
CA ALA A 72 -15.84 8.34 -8.97
C ALA A 72 -14.58 8.58 -8.17
N GLN A 73 -13.54 7.81 -8.47
CA GLN A 73 -12.20 8.12 -8.05
C GLN A 73 -11.45 8.77 -9.23
N THR A 74 -11.16 10.06 -9.12
CA THR A 74 -10.30 10.74 -10.08
C THR A 74 -8.86 10.53 -9.68
N LEU A 75 -8.10 9.81 -10.51
CA LEU A 75 -6.66 9.82 -10.44
C LEU A 75 -6.18 10.98 -11.32
N PRO A 76 -5.30 11.87 -10.84
CA PRO A 76 -4.69 12.87 -11.71
C PRO A 76 -4.02 12.13 -12.88
N PRO A 77 -4.10 12.65 -14.11
CA PRO A 77 -3.36 12.07 -15.23
C PRO A 77 -1.89 11.98 -14.82
N PRO A 78 -1.16 10.91 -15.22
CA PRO A 78 0.27 10.89 -15.04
C PRO A 78 0.80 12.17 -15.66
N ALA A 79 1.43 13.02 -14.84
CA ALA A 79 2.00 14.26 -15.33
C ALA A 79 2.90 13.87 -16.52
N LYS A 80 2.53 14.34 -17.73
CA LYS A 80 3.48 14.34 -18.84
C LYS A 80 4.69 15.07 -18.30
N ILE A 81 5.76 14.33 -18.07
CA ILE A 81 7.03 14.88 -17.63
C ILE A 81 7.44 15.84 -18.76
N ALA A 82 7.12 17.10 -18.59
CA ALA A 82 7.85 18.17 -19.26
C ALA A 82 9.24 18.13 -18.63
N ALA A 83 10.11 17.33 -19.22
CA ALA A 83 11.47 17.13 -18.79
C ALA A 83 12.25 18.42 -19.05
N SER A 84 12.04 19.47 -18.25
CA SER A 84 13.03 20.55 -18.17
C SER A 84 12.73 21.74 -17.23
N ALA A 85 11.62 21.81 -16.48
CA ALA A 85 11.34 23.10 -15.79
C ALA A 85 11.03 23.07 -14.29
N SER A 86 11.06 21.96 -13.57
CA SER A 86 10.78 21.99 -12.12
C SER A 86 11.76 21.19 -11.25
N ARG A 87 13.04 21.17 -11.58
CA ARG A 87 14.09 20.70 -10.65
C ARG A 87 14.40 21.68 -9.51
N ARG A 88 13.69 22.82 -9.44
CA ARG A 88 13.90 23.83 -8.38
C ARG A 88 12.84 23.63 -7.30
N ASN A 89 13.28 23.18 -6.11
CA ASN A 89 12.55 23.08 -4.84
C ASN A 89 11.70 21.82 -4.55
N GLN A 90 12.12 20.62 -4.94
CA GLN A 90 11.72 19.48 -4.12
C GLN A 90 12.67 19.43 -2.92
N PRO A 91 12.14 19.41 -1.67
CA PRO A 91 13.01 19.22 -0.51
C PRO A 91 13.79 17.94 -0.70
N ALA A 92 15.11 18.01 -0.49
CA ALA A 92 15.98 16.86 -0.68
C ALA A 92 15.47 15.69 0.18
N LEU A 93 15.23 14.54 -0.43
CA LEU A 93 14.81 13.35 0.31
C LEU A 93 15.77 13.06 1.45
N PRO A 94 15.30 12.71 2.65
CA PRO A 94 16.16 12.29 3.75
C PRO A 94 17.08 11.13 3.37
N THR A 95 18.29 11.11 3.92
CA THR A 95 19.31 10.11 3.60
C THR A 95 18.82 8.65 3.64
N PRO A 96 18.06 8.18 4.65
CA PRO A 96 17.54 6.81 4.65
C PRO A 96 16.71 6.45 3.42
N LEU A 97 15.94 7.41 2.90
CA LEU A 97 15.13 7.20 1.70
C LEU A 97 15.94 7.27 0.42
N ARG A 98 16.94 8.16 0.35
CA ARG A 98 17.84 8.25 -0.81
C ARG A 98 18.67 6.98 -1.00
N ASN A 99 19.00 6.30 0.08
CA ASN A 99 19.79 5.05 0.06
C ASN A 99 18.98 3.82 -0.40
N LEU A 100 17.72 3.98 -0.79
CA LEU A 100 16.88 2.88 -1.29
C LEU A 100 17.02 2.67 -2.81
N PHE A 101 17.54 3.66 -3.53
CA PHE A 101 17.58 3.64 -5.00
C PHE A 101 18.61 4.64 -5.53
N HIS A 102 18.99 4.46 -6.80
CA HIS A 102 19.88 5.37 -7.49
C HIS A 102 19.40 5.63 -8.93
N GLY A 103 18.77 6.79 -9.14
CA GLY A 103 18.36 7.24 -10.49
C GLY A 103 17.17 6.52 -11.12
N ASP A 104 16.58 5.52 -10.45
CA ASP A 104 15.37 4.86 -10.94
C ASP A 104 14.14 5.77 -10.78
N ALA A 105 13.44 6.05 -11.89
CA ALA A 105 12.32 6.98 -11.92
C ALA A 105 11.10 6.45 -11.14
N THR A 106 10.81 5.15 -11.27
CA THR A 106 9.68 4.50 -10.59
C THR A 106 9.89 4.53 -9.07
N MET A 107 11.09 4.20 -8.61
CA MET A 107 11.42 4.28 -7.19
C MET A 107 11.43 5.73 -6.69
N THR A 108 11.86 6.69 -7.49
CA THR A 108 11.78 8.13 -7.14
C THR A 108 10.34 8.54 -6.84
N ASP A 109 9.40 8.15 -7.69
CA ASP A 109 7.98 8.45 -7.51
C ASP A 109 7.40 7.77 -6.27
N VAL A 110 7.69 6.47 -6.09
CA VAL A 110 7.23 5.71 -4.92
C VAL A 110 7.76 6.32 -3.62
N VAL A 111 9.06 6.60 -3.54
CA VAL A 111 9.71 7.16 -2.35
C VAL A 111 9.18 8.58 -2.06
N THR A 112 9.01 9.41 -3.10
CA THR A 112 8.48 10.77 -2.95
C THR A 112 7.04 10.76 -2.41
N ARG A 113 6.20 9.85 -2.92
CA ARG A 113 4.83 9.65 -2.41
C ARG A 113 4.84 9.15 -0.97
N ALA A 114 5.68 8.18 -0.67
CA ALA A 114 5.81 7.62 0.67
C ALA A 114 6.25 8.66 1.69
N ALA A 115 7.22 9.52 1.36
CA ALA A 115 7.70 10.60 2.22
C ALA A 115 6.59 11.60 2.58
N LYS A 116 5.64 11.87 1.67
CA LYS A 116 4.48 12.73 1.94
C LYS A 116 3.44 12.07 2.85
N LEU A 117 3.34 10.74 2.82
CA LEU A 117 2.31 9.97 3.50
C LEU A 117 2.75 9.46 4.87
N ILE A 118 4.05 9.38 5.14
CA ILE A 118 4.58 8.70 6.34
C ILE A 118 4.08 9.31 7.66
N ASN A 119 3.85 10.59 7.72
CA ASN A 119 3.37 11.29 8.91
C ASN A 119 1.84 11.49 8.93
N THR A 120 1.11 10.96 7.94
CA THR A 120 -0.36 10.97 7.95
C THR A 120 -0.90 9.84 8.82
N GLN A 121 -2.19 9.88 9.17
CA GLN A 121 -2.86 8.81 9.93
C GLN A 121 -3.32 7.63 9.05
N MET A 122 -3.09 7.71 7.74
CA MET A 122 -3.53 6.68 6.79
C MET A 122 -2.67 5.42 6.92
N SER A 123 -3.27 4.24 6.90
CA SER A 123 -2.55 2.99 6.74
C SER A 123 -1.80 2.97 5.40
N LEU A 124 -0.60 2.42 5.37
CA LEU A 124 0.16 2.22 4.14
C LEU A 124 0.18 0.73 3.80
N LEU A 125 -0.18 0.42 2.56
CA LEU A 125 -0.05 -0.92 2.00
C LEU A 125 1.07 -0.92 0.96
N ILE A 126 2.11 -1.70 1.22
CA ILE A 126 3.26 -1.86 0.32
C ILE A 126 3.05 -3.15 -0.46
N THR A 127 2.94 -3.05 -1.78
CA THR A 127 2.80 -4.20 -2.66
C THR A 127 4.07 -4.40 -3.48
N GLY A 128 4.38 -5.63 -3.83
CA GLY A 128 5.53 -5.97 -4.65
C GLY A 128 5.96 -7.42 -4.48
N GLU A 129 6.65 -7.96 -5.46
CA GLU A 129 7.13 -9.34 -5.45
C GLU A 129 8.03 -9.63 -4.23
N THR A 130 8.16 -10.90 -3.90
CA THR A 130 9.14 -11.33 -2.89
C THR A 130 10.54 -10.91 -3.33
N GLY A 131 11.33 -10.39 -2.38
CA GLY A 131 12.69 -9.91 -2.67
C GLY A 131 12.80 -8.46 -3.15
N THR A 132 11.71 -7.72 -3.40
CA THR A 132 11.76 -6.31 -3.80
C THR A 132 12.23 -5.35 -2.71
N GLY A 133 12.38 -5.83 -1.47
CA GLY A 133 12.88 -5.04 -0.36
C GLY A 133 11.80 -4.31 0.44
N LYS A 134 10.56 -4.83 0.48
CA LYS A 134 9.42 -4.23 1.22
C LYS A 134 9.76 -3.90 2.68
N GLU A 135 10.42 -4.81 3.39
CA GLU A 135 10.85 -4.59 4.78
C GLU A 135 11.91 -3.47 4.88
N HIS A 136 12.92 -3.49 3.98
CA HIS A 136 13.97 -2.48 3.97
C HIS A 136 13.40 -1.08 3.68
N PHE A 137 12.48 -1.01 2.73
CA PHE A 137 11.74 0.20 2.42
C PHE A 137 10.95 0.73 3.63
N THR A 138 10.24 -0.17 4.35
CA THR A 138 9.46 0.20 5.54
C THR A 138 10.35 0.69 6.68
N LYS A 139 11.50 0.06 6.91
CA LYS A 139 12.49 0.52 7.91
C LYS A 139 13.01 1.92 7.60
N ALA A 140 13.30 2.19 6.32
CA ALA A 140 13.73 3.52 5.89
C ALA A 140 12.62 4.58 6.07
N LEU A 141 11.36 4.23 5.79
CA LEU A 141 10.22 5.10 6.06
C LEU A 141 10.07 5.39 7.56
N HIS A 142 10.15 4.38 8.41
CA HIS A 142 10.10 4.58 9.85
C HIS A 142 11.22 5.51 10.34
N ALA A 143 12.45 5.32 9.86
CA ALA A 143 13.62 6.11 10.23
C ALA A 143 13.50 7.61 9.90
N VAL A 144 12.62 8.00 8.96
CA VAL A 144 12.37 9.41 8.61
C VAL A 144 11.02 9.93 9.10
N SER A 145 10.26 9.11 9.79
CA SER A 145 8.94 9.48 10.33
C SER A 145 9.05 10.27 11.64
N ALA A 146 7.96 10.89 12.06
CA ALA A 146 7.84 11.49 13.38
C ALA A 146 7.99 10.46 14.53
N ARG A 147 8.03 9.15 14.22
CA ARG A 147 8.19 8.04 15.15
C ARG A 147 9.57 7.37 15.05
N ALA A 148 10.57 7.98 14.41
CA ALA A 148 11.90 7.39 14.17
C ALA A 148 12.60 6.88 15.45
N GLY A 149 12.42 7.57 16.59
CA GLY A 149 12.97 7.15 17.88
C GLY A 149 12.05 6.24 18.71
N LYS A 150 10.96 5.73 18.13
CA LYS A 150 9.97 4.88 18.80
C LYS A 150 10.11 3.43 18.33
N PRO A 151 9.46 2.45 18.99
CA PRO A 151 9.55 1.05 18.60
C PRO A 151 9.16 0.83 17.11
N PHE A 152 9.94 0.00 16.43
CA PHE A 152 9.59 -0.58 15.13
C PHE A 152 9.45 -2.08 15.30
N VAL A 153 8.23 -2.57 15.31
CA VAL A 153 7.93 -4.00 15.48
C VAL A 153 7.50 -4.57 14.15
N ALA A 154 8.32 -5.47 13.61
CA ALA A 154 8.06 -6.17 12.35
C ALA A 154 7.54 -7.59 12.64
N ILE A 155 6.46 -7.96 11.99
CA ILE A 155 5.82 -9.25 12.13
C ILE A 155 5.68 -9.85 10.73
N ASN A 156 6.31 -10.99 10.51
CA ASN A 156 6.07 -11.79 9.30
C ASN A 156 4.87 -12.71 9.56
N CYS A 157 3.75 -12.42 8.90
CA CYS A 157 2.50 -13.14 9.09
C CYS A 157 2.55 -14.57 8.54
N ALA A 158 3.44 -14.86 7.59
CA ALA A 158 3.64 -16.19 7.03
C ALA A 158 4.52 -17.10 7.92
N ALA A 159 5.39 -16.51 8.74
CA ALA A 159 6.35 -17.26 9.56
C ALA A 159 5.77 -17.78 10.87
N LEU A 160 4.63 -17.26 11.33
CA LEU A 160 4.02 -17.64 12.59
C LEU A 160 3.02 -18.79 12.38
N PRO A 161 3.16 -19.93 13.10
CA PRO A 161 2.16 -20.99 13.11
C PRO A 161 0.78 -20.44 13.50
N GLU A 162 -0.28 -20.94 12.86
CA GLU A 162 -1.65 -20.46 13.10
C GLU A 162 -2.04 -20.55 14.58
N SER A 163 -1.65 -21.62 15.27
CA SER A 163 -1.91 -21.86 16.70
C SER A 163 -1.23 -20.84 17.63
N LEU A 164 -0.12 -20.22 17.21
CA LEU A 164 0.64 -19.30 18.02
C LEU A 164 0.43 -17.83 17.63
N ILE A 165 -0.11 -17.58 16.44
CA ILE A 165 -0.20 -16.23 15.87
C ILE A 165 -0.98 -15.26 16.77
N GLU A 166 -2.04 -15.74 17.42
CA GLU A 166 -2.83 -14.91 18.31
C GLU A 166 -2.10 -14.55 19.59
N SER A 167 -1.45 -15.51 20.22
CA SER A 167 -0.69 -15.31 21.45
C SER A 167 0.55 -14.44 21.23
N GLU A 168 1.21 -14.58 20.07
CA GLU A 168 2.36 -13.72 19.71
C GLU A 168 1.92 -12.28 19.39
N LEU A 169 0.86 -12.12 18.58
CA LEU A 169 0.39 -10.80 18.18
C LEU A 169 -0.23 -10.02 19.32
N PHE A 170 -1.19 -10.63 20.02
CA PHE A 170 -2.03 -9.92 20.98
C PHE A 170 -1.61 -10.11 22.42
N GLY A 171 -0.77 -11.12 22.69
CA GLY A 171 -0.34 -11.48 24.04
C GLY A 171 -1.41 -12.24 24.81
N TYR A 172 -1.06 -12.65 26.04
CA TYR A 172 -1.97 -13.38 26.92
C TYR A 172 -1.66 -13.08 28.39
N GLU A 173 -2.68 -13.21 29.23
CA GLU A 173 -2.52 -13.14 30.70
C GLU A 173 -2.15 -14.49 31.28
N SER A 174 -1.63 -14.48 32.51
CA SER A 174 -1.34 -15.68 33.28
C SER A 174 -2.55 -16.60 33.32
N GLY A 175 -2.36 -17.90 33.00
CA GLY A 175 -3.42 -18.89 33.05
C GLY A 175 -4.45 -18.84 31.91
N ALA A 176 -4.21 -18.06 30.86
CA ALA A 176 -5.15 -17.88 29.73
C ALA A 176 -5.43 -19.18 28.96
N PHE A 177 -4.49 -20.12 28.96
CA PHE A 177 -4.64 -21.46 28.33
C PHE A 177 -3.62 -22.45 28.93
N THR A 178 -3.79 -23.74 28.66
CA THR A 178 -2.86 -24.80 29.09
C THR A 178 -1.49 -24.60 28.42
N GLY A 179 -0.45 -24.35 29.23
CA GLY A 179 0.91 -24.00 28.73
C GLY A 179 1.22 -22.52 28.74
N ALA A 180 0.29 -21.64 29.14
CA ALA A 180 0.56 -20.22 29.37
C ALA A 180 1.57 -20.05 30.51
N THR A 181 2.55 -19.15 30.31
CA THR A 181 3.54 -18.85 31.37
C THR A 181 2.87 -18.15 32.56
N ALA A 182 3.40 -18.38 33.76
CA ALA A 182 2.87 -17.77 35.00
C ALA A 182 2.91 -16.25 35.02
N LYS A 183 3.70 -15.60 34.14
CA LYS A 183 3.79 -14.13 34.01
C LYS A 183 2.95 -13.57 32.87
N GLY A 184 2.29 -14.44 32.07
CA GLY A 184 1.69 -14.01 30.83
C GLY A 184 2.74 -13.63 29.77
N LYS A 185 2.31 -13.04 28.66
CA LYS A 185 3.18 -12.53 27.61
C LYS A 185 2.61 -11.26 27.01
N LYS A 186 3.42 -10.21 26.92
CA LYS A 186 3.07 -9.01 26.17
C LYS A 186 3.07 -9.32 24.68
N GLY A 187 2.01 -8.96 23.96
CA GLY A 187 1.91 -9.17 22.51
C GLY A 187 2.67 -8.13 21.72
N LEU A 188 3.12 -8.52 20.50
CA LEU A 188 3.88 -7.66 19.59
C LEU A 188 3.13 -6.37 19.20
N VAL A 189 1.80 -6.41 19.16
CA VAL A 189 0.96 -5.22 18.93
C VAL A 189 1.13 -4.20 20.06
N LEU A 190 1.17 -4.66 21.32
CA LEU A 190 1.43 -3.80 22.48
C LEU A 190 2.88 -3.32 22.56
N GLU A 191 3.83 -4.11 22.06
CA GLU A 191 5.23 -3.70 21.96
C GLU A 191 5.42 -2.54 20.98
N ALA A 192 4.59 -2.49 19.92
CA ALA A 192 4.60 -1.43 18.93
C ALA A 192 3.97 -0.12 19.42
N ASP A 193 3.41 -0.07 20.64
CA ASP A 193 2.72 1.12 21.13
C ASP A 193 3.63 2.35 21.17
N GLY A 194 3.10 3.49 20.73
CA GLY A 194 3.83 4.73 20.47
C GLY A 194 4.64 4.73 19.18
N GLY A 195 4.84 3.55 18.53
CA GLY A 195 5.73 3.33 17.40
C GLY A 195 5.05 2.93 16.10
N THR A 196 5.71 2.03 15.37
CA THR A 196 5.25 1.50 14.07
C THR A 196 5.14 -0.01 14.13
N LEU A 197 3.98 -0.54 13.78
CA LEU A 197 3.72 -1.95 13.55
C LEU A 197 3.82 -2.23 12.04
N PHE A 198 4.75 -3.08 11.65
CA PHE A 198 4.91 -3.55 10.29
C PHE A 198 4.41 -4.99 10.17
N LEU A 199 3.40 -5.19 9.32
CA LEU A 199 2.78 -6.48 9.05
C LEU A 199 3.26 -6.95 7.68
N ASP A 200 4.29 -7.78 7.66
CA ASP A 200 4.81 -8.35 6.42
C ASP A 200 4.02 -9.60 6.02
N GLU A 201 3.84 -9.80 4.72
CA GLU A 201 3.07 -10.88 4.10
C GLU A 201 1.66 -11.03 4.70
N ILE A 202 0.94 -9.88 4.80
CA ILE A 202 -0.40 -9.83 5.41
C ILE A 202 -1.42 -10.69 4.65
N GLY A 203 -1.21 -10.92 3.35
CA GLY A 203 -2.05 -11.78 2.51
C GLY A 203 -2.02 -13.25 2.87
N ASP A 204 -1.03 -13.70 3.65
CA ASP A 204 -0.90 -15.09 4.11
C ASP A 204 -1.49 -15.31 5.50
N LYS A 205 -2.09 -14.26 6.10
CA LYS A 205 -2.67 -14.35 7.44
C LYS A 205 -3.98 -15.13 7.43
N PRO A 206 -4.15 -16.14 8.32
CA PRO A 206 -5.39 -16.91 8.45
C PRO A 206 -6.60 -16.01 8.72
N ILE A 207 -7.76 -16.37 8.14
CA ILE A 207 -8.99 -15.58 8.23
C ILE A 207 -9.46 -15.41 9.69
N SER A 208 -9.23 -16.41 10.53
CA SER A 208 -9.53 -16.40 11.97
C SER A 208 -8.86 -15.23 12.69
N SER A 209 -7.58 -14.99 12.39
CA SER A 209 -6.80 -13.92 13.01
C SER A 209 -7.06 -12.53 12.42
N GLN A 210 -7.62 -12.46 11.20
CA GLN A 210 -7.91 -11.19 10.53
C GLN A 210 -8.98 -10.38 11.27
N THR A 211 -9.96 -11.04 11.90
CA THR A 211 -11.01 -10.38 12.68
C THR A 211 -10.45 -9.62 13.88
N ARG A 212 -9.50 -10.20 14.61
CA ARG A 212 -8.86 -9.54 15.76
C ARG A 212 -7.96 -8.39 15.30
N LEU A 213 -7.24 -8.59 14.20
CA LEU A 213 -6.43 -7.52 13.61
C LEU A 213 -7.28 -6.33 13.17
N LEU A 214 -8.46 -6.60 12.58
CA LEU A 214 -9.39 -5.54 12.22
C LEU A 214 -9.78 -4.68 13.41
N ARG A 215 -10.10 -5.28 14.58
CA ARG A 215 -10.39 -4.54 15.80
C ARG A 215 -9.24 -3.65 16.23
N VAL A 216 -8.01 -4.17 16.21
CA VAL A 216 -6.81 -3.37 16.52
C VAL A 216 -6.70 -2.14 15.59
N LEU A 217 -6.97 -2.32 14.30
CA LEU A 217 -6.87 -1.23 13.31
C LEU A 217 -8.05 -0.25 13.38
N ALA A 218 -9.25 -0.74 13.69
CA ALA A 218 -10.47 0.06 13.69
C ALA A 218 -10.64 0.83 15.01
N GLU A 219 -10.49 0.14 16.13
CA GLU A 219 -10.77 0.64 17.47
C GLU A 219 -9.52 1.24 18.14
N ARG A 220 -8.34 0.94 17.60
CA ARG A 220 -7.03 1.29 18.19
C ARG A 220 -6.87 0.78 19.61
N GLU A 221 -7.32 -0.44 19.80
CA GLU A 221 -7.26 -1.15 21.07
C GLU A 221 -6.89 -2.61 20.84
N VAL A 222 -6.28 -3.21 21.86
CA VAL A 222 -5.98 -4.65 21.86
C VAL A 222 -6.46 -5.29 23.15
N THR A 223 -7.04 -6.48 23.03
CA THR A 223 -7.41 -7.30 24.18
C THR A 223 -6.56 -8.56 24.18
N PRO A 224 -5.56 -8.69 25.10
CA PRO A 224 -4.79 -9.91 25.28
C PRO A 224 -5.69 -11.12 25.56
N VAL A 225 -5.22 -12.31 25.21
CA VAL A 225 -5.97 -13.55 25.49
C VAL A 225 -6.12 -13.72 27.01
N GLY A 226 -7.34 -14.03 27.47
CA GLY A 226 -7.67 -14.14 28.90
C GLY A 226 -7.99 -12.82 29.57
N ARG A 227 -7.81 -11.67 28.93
CA ARG A 227 -8.17 -10.37 29.46
C ARG A 227 -9.55 -9.92 28.97
N THR A 228 -10.31 -9.23 29.84
CA THR A 228 -11.65 -8.71 29.47
C THR A 228 -11.61 -7.22 29.09
N LYS A 229 -10.63 -6.45 29.58
CA LYS A 229 -10.55 -5.02 29.32
C LYS A 229 -9.56 -4.74 28.17
N PRO A 230 -9.97 -3.99 27.15
CA PRO A 230 -9.08 -3.57 26.09
C PRO A 230 -8.02 -2.58 26.58
N VAL A 231 -6.91 -2.54 25.89
CA VAL A 231 -5.80 -1.59 26.10
C VAL A 231 -5.71 -0.69 24.89
N ALA A 232 -5.79 0.62 25.09
CA ALA A 232 -5.67 1.59 24.00
C ALA A 232 -4.27 1.58 23.38
N LEU A 233 -4.18 1.84 22.08
CA LEU A 233 -2.97 1.80 21.26
C LEU A 233 -2.79 3.08 20.46
N ASN A 234 -1.57 3.56 20.41
CA ASN A 234 -1.17 4.64 19.50
C ASN A 234 -0.11 4.14 18.50
N ILE A 235 -0.51 3.34 17.55
CA ILE A 235 0.39 2.73 16.57
C ILE A 235 0.21 3.30 15.16
N ARG A 236 1.30 3.40 14.41
CA ARG A 236 1.32 3.53 12.96
C ARG A 236 1.34 2.13 12.36
N VAL A 237 0.43 1.84 11.44
CA VAL A 237 0.41 0.53 10.77
C VAL A 237 0.88 0.68 9.33
N ILE A 238 1.81 -0.17 8.95
CA ILE A 238 2.28 -0.38 7.58
C ILE A 238 2.15 -1.88 7.30
N ALA A 239 1.46 -2.23 6.24
CA ALA A 239 1.31 -3.62 5.81
C ALA A 239 2.05 -3.86 4.49
N ALA A 240 2.55 -5.06 4.28
CA ALA A 240 3.17 -5.47 3.02
C ALA A 240 2.65 -6.82 2.55
N THR A 241 2.61 -7.03 1.24
CA THR A 241 2.24 -8.29 0.64
C THR A 241 2.75 -8.41 -0.79
N HIS A 242 3.01 -9.61 -1.24
CA HIS A 242 3.24 -9.94 -2.65
C HIS A 242 1.95 -10.42 -3.35
N ARG A 243 0.89 -10.72 -2.60
CA ARG A 243 -0.38 -11.25 -3.13
C ARG A 243 -1.35 -10.12 -3.51
N ASP A 244 -2.21 -10.39 -4.47
CA ASP A 244 -3.34 -9.52 -4.77
C ASP A 244 -4.44 -9.71 -3.71
N LEU A 245 -4.59 -8.71 -2.82
CA LEU A 245 -5.59 -8.77 -1.75
C LEU A 245 -7.03 -8.72 -2.30
N VAL A 246 -7.24 -8.11 -3.48
CA VAL A 246 -8.58 -8.06 -4.11
C VAL A 246 -9.02 -9.45 -4.55
N ASP A 247 -8.10 -10.22 -5.12
CA ASP A 247 -8.39 -11.59 -5.51
C ASP A 247 -8.58 -12.52 -4.31
N LEU A 248 -7.82 -12.30 -3.22
CA LEU A 248 -8.05 -13.00 -1.96
C LEU A 248 -9.41 -12.68 -1.32
N VAL A 249 -9.88 -11.44 -1.41
CA VAL A 249 -11.22 -11.05 -0.95
C VAL A 249 -12.28 -11.77 -1.76
N LYS A 250 -12.18 -11.80 -3.10
CA LYS A 250 -13.12 -12.53 -3.97
C LYS A 250 -13.15 -14.04 -3.67
N ALA A 251 -12.00 -14.60 -3.33
CA ALA A 251 -11.86 -16.02 -2.96
C ALA A 251 -12.31 -16.33 -1.52
N GLY A 252 -12.74 -15.34 -0.74
CA GLY A 252 -13.12 -15.51 0.68
C GLY A 252 -11.94 -15.83 1.61
N GLN A 253 -10.70 -15.63 1.16
CA GLN A 253 -9.48 -15.87 1.92
C GLN A 253 -8.98 -14.61 2.66
N PHE A 254 -9.51 -13.45 2.32
CA PHE A 254 -9.21 -12.20 3.00
C PHE A 254 -10.50 -11.41 3.24
N ARG A 255 -10.64 -10.79 4.42
CA ARG A 255 -11.83 -10.02 4.76
C ARG A 255 -11.83 -8.67 4.03
N GLU A 256 -12.95 -8.34 3.45
CA GLU A 256 -13.15 -7.07 2.73
C GLU A 256 -13.00 -5.85 3.64
N ASP A 257 -13.52 -5.91 4.87
CA ASP A 257 -13.43 -4.84 5.84
C ASP A 257 -11.98 -4.56 6.29
N LEU A 258 -11.17 -5.61 6.47
CA LEU A 258 -9.75 -5.50 6.76
C LEU A 258 -8.99 -4.92 5.56
N TYR A 259 -9.31 -5.36 4.34
CA TYR A 259 -8.72 -4.81 3.12
C TYR A 259 -8.91 -3.30 3.05
N PHE A 260 -10.13 -2.80 3.20
CA PHE A 260 -10.39 -1.36 3.16
C PHE A 260 -9.69 -0.58 4.28
N ARG A 261 -9.47 -1.19 5.43
CA ARG A 261 -8.75 -0.55 6.54
C ARG A 261 -7.24 -0.46 6.30
N LEU A 262 -6.65 -1.43 5.61
CA LEU A 262 -5.24 -1.46 5.23
C LEU A 262 -4.96 -0.62 3.97
N ASN A 263 -5.89 -0.58 3.03
CA ASN A 263 -5.77 0.07 1.72
C ASN A 263 -5.97 1.61 1.78
N GLY A 264 -5.38 2.27 2.78
CA GLY A 264 -5.43 3.72 2.89
C GLY A 264 -4.62 4.41 1.79
N ALA A 265 -3.39 3.96 1.57
CA ALA A 265 -2.56 4.35 0.43
C ALA A 265 -1.66 3.18 0.01
N VAL A 266 -1.65 2.89 -1.29
CA VAL A 266 -0.85 1.80 -1.87
C VAL A 266 0.45 2.33 -2.46
N LEU A 267 1.55 1.67 -2.10
CA LEU A 267 2.90 1.92 -2.61
C LEU A 267 3.40 0.64 -3.28
N ALA A 268 3.36 0.59 -4.61
CA ALA A 268 3.81 -0.56 -5.38
C ALA A 268 5.32 -0.46 -5.65
N LEU A 269 6.10 -1.39 -5.10
CA LEU A 269 7.52 -1.50 -5.39
C LEU A 269 7.72 -2.28 -6.71
N PRO A 270 8.53 -1.76 -7.64
CA PRO A 270 8.80 -2.46 -8.88
C PRO A 270 9.63 -3.72 -8.62
N PRO A 271 9.41 -4.81 -9.38
CA PRO A 271 10.27 -5.99 -9.32
C PRO A 271 11.70 -5.63 -9.74
N LEU A 272 12.70 -6.30 -9.14
CA LEU A 272 14.12 -5.96 -9.35
C LEU A 272 14.53 -5.96 -10.82
N ARG A 273 14.00 -6.87 -11.64
CA ARG A 273 14.25 -6.96 -13.09
C ARG A 273 13.76 -5.75 -13.89
N GLN A 274 12.89 -4.92 -13.33
CA GLN A 274 12.35 -3.70 -13.95
C GLN A 274 13.05 -2.44 -13.44
N ARG A 275 13.95 -2.56 -12.47
CA ARG A 275 14.67 -1.44 -11.88
C ARG A 275 15.89 -1.08 -12.72
N GLY A 276 15.99 0.20 -13.06
CA GLY A 276 17.16 0.73 -13.80
C GLY A 276 18.43 0.85 -12.95
N ASP A 277 18.35 0.63 -11.64
CA ASP A 277 19.47 0.75 -10.70
C ASP A 277 19.91 -0.60 -10.09
N LEU A 278 19.60 -1.71 -10.75
CA LEU A 278 19.91 -3.05 -10.26
C LEU A 278 21.43 -3.25 -9.98
N GLU A 279 22.29 -2.79 -10.89
CA GLU A 279 23.74 -2.87 -10.72
C GLU A 279 24.20 -2.15 -9.45
N TRP A 280 23.71 -0.93 -9.23
CA TRP A 280 24.00 -0.17 -8.02
C TRP A 280 23.53 -0.91 -6.75
N LEU A 281 22.35 -1.52 -6.78
CA LEU A 281 21.85 -2.31 -5.64
C LEU A 281 22.77 -3.49 -5.30
N ILE A 282 23.26 -4.17 -6.31
CA ILE A 282 24.19 -5.28 -6.14
C ILE A 282 25.51 -4.77 -5.56
N GLU A 283 26.07 -3.68 -6.09
CA GLU A 283 27.28 -3.06 -5.55
C GLU A 283 27.13 -2.66 -4.09
N GLN A 284 26.00 -2.03 -3.72
CA GLN A 284 25.72 -1.70 -2.31
C GLN A 284 25.65 -2.95 -1.43
N ARG A 285 25.13 -4.06 -1.96
CA ARG A 285 25.08 -5.33 -1.22
C ARG A 285 26.46 -5.94 -1.06
N LEU A 286 27.29 -5.91 -2.10
CA LEU A 286 28.68 -6.38 -2.05
C LEU A 286 29.53 -5.57 -1.07
N LEU A 287 29.37 -4.24 -1.04
CA LEU A 287 30.04 -3.38 -0.07
C LEU A 287 29.68 -3.74 1.38
N LYS A 288 28.39 -4.00 1.66
CA LYS A 288 27.96 -4.45 2.99
C LYS A 288 28.56 -5.80 3.37
N LEU A 289 28.60 -6.75 2.44
CA LEU A 289 29.23 -8.06 2.66
C LEU A 289 30.74 -7.92 2.88
N ALA A 290 31.41 -7.07 2.11
CA ALA A 290 32.82 -6.77 2.27
C ALA A 290 33.13 -6.23 3.67
N ALA A 291 32.31 -5.31 4.16
CA ALA A 291 32.45 -4.74 5.52
C ALA A 291 32.24 -5.79 6.63
N MET A 292 31.36 -6.77 6.41
CA MET A 292 31.09 -7.84 7.38
C MET A 292 32.19 -8.91 7.40
N HIS A 293 32.78 -9.23 6.25
CA HIS A 293 33.74 -10.33 6.11
C HIS A 293 35.19 -9.87 6.03
N GLY A 294 35.44 -8.56 5.96
CA GLY A 294 36.79 -8.00 5.80
C GLY A 294 37.44 -8.30 4.44
N THR A 295 36.65 -8.69 3.43
CA THR A 295 37.12 -9.12 2.10
C THR A 295 36.44 -8.28 1.03
N ALA A 296 37.17 -7.74 0.08
CA ALA A 296 36.61 -7.00 -1.05
C ALA A 296 35.92 -7.94 -2.05
N TYR A 297 34.69 -7.60 -2.44
CA TYR A 297 33.93 -8.31 -3.48
C TYR A 297 33.72 -7.39 -4.68
N SER A 298 33.80 -7.96 -5.90
CA SER A 298 33.49 -7.22 -7.12
C SER A 298 32.75 -8.11 -8.11
N LEU A 299 31.93 -7.48 -8.98
CA LEU A 299 31.28 -8.18 -10.08
C LEU A 299 32.27 -8.44 -11.20
N THR A 300 32.34 -9.68 -11.70
CA THR A 300 33.06 -9.99 -12.92
C THR A 300 32.34 -9.43 -14.15
N ALA A 301 33.08 -9.24 -15.26
CA ALA A 301 32.44 -8.78 -16.50
C ALA A 301 31.36 -9.76 -17.00
N ALA A 302 31.59 -11.07 -16.84
CA ALA A 302 30.59 -12.09 -17.18
C ALA A 302 29.31 -11.99 -16.30
N ALA A 303 29.45 -11.74 -15.00
CA ALA A 303 28.29 -11.53 -14.11
C ALA A 303 27.50 -10.26 -14.46
N ARG A 304 28.20 -9.18 -14.86
CA ARG A 304 27.50 -7.93 -15.32
C ARG A 304 26.73 -8.18 -16.61
N ALA A 305 27.27 -8.96 -17.54
CA ALA A 305 26.61 -9.26 -18.82
C ALA A 305 25.38 -10.19 -18.67
N ALA A 306 25.27 -10.93 -17.56
CA ALA A 306 24.17 -11.85 -17.28
C ALA A 306 23.01 -11.19 -16.49
N MET A 307 23.14 -9.93 -16.10
CA MET A 307 22.12 -9.14 -15.39
C MET A 307 21.22 -8.39 -16.36
#